data_af93849a449dd47a27d1c4f3453b41c1
#
_entry.id   af93849a449dd47a27d1c4f3453b41c1
#
_cell.length_a   1.000
_cell.length_b   1.000
_cell.length_c   1.000
_cell.angle_alpha   90.00
_cell.angle_beta   90.00
_cell.angle_gamma   90.00
#
_symmetry.space_group_name_H-M   'P 1'
#
loop_
_entity.id
_entity.type
_entity.pdbx_description
1 polymer ?
#
loop_
_entity_poly.entity_id
_entity_poly.type
_entity_poly.pdbx_seq_one_letter_code
_entity_poly.pdbx_strand_id
1 'polypeptide(L)'
;MDYFELSNGAKIPCLGTGPSAVYRRMNDINYKWKWISAIPLIGRLLYRIIYIFKRQKVSRQWVDVLSESLKVGNRLIDYSNSYGDGNLLGQAIIKSGIDRKELFIVSRASNSSQFIHSVREEFLKSLSNMELEYVDLYMFHWPVPSHFIETYKEIEKLYNEGLVKNIGICNCHQHHIEAILRECEIKPVVNEFEVHPLFTQKPLVKYCEDKGIRVIAYTPLAINDYRLRNSKILRGIATVSYTHLTLPTT
;
A
#
# COMPACT_ATOMS: atom_id res chain seq x y z
N MET A 1 6.16 15.94 -10.70
CA MET A 1 5.53 15.42 -9.45
C MET A 1 6.17 16.14 -8.28
N ASP A 2 5.38 16.54 -7.29
CA ASP A 2 5.88 17.20 -6.09
C ASP A 2 6.34 16.16 -5.06
N TYR A 3 7.30 16.54 -4.21
CA TYR A 3 7.90 15.69 -3.20
C TYR A 3 7.85 16.36 -1.84
N PHE A 4 7.65 15.57 -0.80
CA PHE A 4 7.92 15.97 0.58
C PHE A 4 9.29 15.44 1.02
N GLU A 5 9.97 16.21 1.86
CA GLU A 5 11.17 15.74 2.54
C GLU A 5 10.79 15.04 3.87
N LEU A 6 11.39 13.89 4.09
CA LEU A 6 11.27 13.13 5.34
C LEU A 6 12.29 13.62 6.36
N SER A 7 12.10 13.28 7.63
CA SER A 7 12.98 13.75 8.72
C SER A 7 14.45 13.28 8.61
N ASN A 8 14.73 12.28 7.78
CA ASN A 8 16.08 11.80 7.48
C ASN A 8 16.65 12.34 6.15
N GLY A 9 16.00 13.32 5.52
CA GLY A 9 16.41 13.92 4.25
C GLY A 9 15.97 13.17 3.00
N ALA A 10 15.37 12.00 3.11
CA ALA A 10 14.82 11.29 1.96
C ALA A 10 13.61 12.03 1.38
N LYS A 11 13.38 11.89 0.07
CA LYS A 11 12.24 12.51 -0.63
C LYS A 11 11.19 11.48 -0.95
N ILE A 12 9.94 11.76 -0.60
CA ILE A 12 8.78 10.92 -0.91
C ILE A 12 7.82 11.66 -1.84
N PRO A 13 7.31 11.03 -2.93
CA PRO A 13 6.31 11.66 -3.78
C PRO A 13 5.02 11.97 -3.02
N CYS A 14 4.40 13.12 -3.32
CA CYS A 14 3.17 13.56 -2.65
C CYS A 14 1.94 12.70 -2.96
N LEU A 15 1.93 12.03 -4.11
CA LEU A 15 0.85 11.17 -4.55
C LEU A 15 1.39 9.78 -4.87
N GLY A 16 0.62 8.78 -4.45
CA GLY A 16 0.91 7.38 -4.71
C GLY A 16 -0.29 6.61 -5.22
N THR A 17 -0.04 5.41 -5.71
CA THR A 17 -1.07 4.45 -6.09
C THR A 17 -0.88 3.13 -5.35
N GLY A 18 -2.00 2.54 -4.93
CA GLY A 18 -2.03 1.24 -4.26
C GLY A 18 -2.83 0.20 -5.05
N PRO A 19 -2.37 -1.05 -5.14
CA PRO A 19 -2.99 -2.11 -5.94
C PRO A 19 -4.20 -2.80 -5.30
N SER A 20 -4.72 -2.30 -4.19
CA SER A 20 -5.81 -2.95 -3.44
C SER A 20 -7.06 -3.27 -4.27
N ALA A 21 -7.31 -2.51 -5.34
CA ALA A 21 -8.42 -2.75 -6.25
C ALA A 21 -8.33 -4.09 -7.01
N VAL A 22 -7.11 -4.58 -7.26
CA VAL A 22 -6.87 -5.86 -7.92
C VAL A 22 -7.27 -7.03 -7.03
N TYR A 23 -6.86 -6.97 -5.78
CA TYR A 23 -7.22 -7.98 -4.78
C TYR A 23 -8.75 -8.11 -4.63
N ARG A 24 -9.47 -6.99 -4.58
CA ARG A 24 -10.94 -6.99 -4.56
C ARG A 24 -11.52 -7.67 -5.80
N ARG A 25 -11.06 -7.33 -7.02
CA ARG A 25 -11.52 -7.94 -8.26
C ARG A 25 -11.22 -9.44 -8.33
N MET A 26 -10.07 -9.89 -7.84
CA MET A 26 -9.73 -11.31 -7.77
C MET A 26 -10.64 -12.06 -6.79
N ASN A 27 -10.96 -11.47 -5.65
CA ASN A 27 -11.92 -12.03 -4.69
C ASN A 27 -13.34 -12.06 -5.26
N ASP A 28 -13.76 -11.03 -6.00
CA ASP A 28 -15.04 -11.01 -6.69
C ASP A 28 -15.18 -12.14 -7.71
N ILE A 29 -14.10 -12.50 -8.42
CA ILE A 29 -14.08 -13.66 -9.30
C ILE A 29 -14.33 -14.94 -8.51
N ASN A 30 -13.66 -15.12 -7.37
CA ASN A 30 -13.84 -16.27 -6.50
C ASN A 30 -15.31 -16.39 -6.03
N TYR A 31 -15.89 -15.29 -5.59
CA TYR A 31 -17.26 -15.28 -5.07
C TYR A 31 -18.30 -15.48 -6.17
N LYS A 32 -18.18 -14.74 -7.27
CA LYS A 32 -19.18 -14.68 -8.33
C LYS A 32 -19.36 -15.98 -9.11
N TRP A 33 -18.31 -16.79 -9.23
CA TRP A 33 -18.30 -18.01 -10.04
C TRP A 33 -18.21 -19.30 -9.20
N LYS A 34 -18.12 -19.21 -7.88
CA LYS A 34 -17.99 -20.35 -6.97
C LYS A 34 -19.14 -21.38 -7.10
N TRP A 35 -20.33 -20.93 -7.42
CA TRP A 35 -21.50 -21.80 -7.61
C TRP A 35 -21.31 -22.83 -8.73
N ILE A 36 -20.50 -22.55 -9.74
CA ILE A 36 -20.19 -23.51 -10.82
C ILE A 36 -19.50 -24.74 -10.25
N SER A 37 -18.72 -24.63 -9.20
CA SER A 37 -18.02 -25.76 -8.55
C SER A 37 -19.00 -26.78 -7.94
N ALA A 38 -20.26 -26.40 -7.72
CA ALA A 38 -21.31 -27.26 -7.21
C ALA A 38 -21.98 -28.13 -8.29
N ILE A 39 -21.71 -27.90 -9.58
CA ILE A 39 -22.24 -28.72 -10.68
C ILE A 39 -21.60 -30.13 -10.60
N PRO A 40 -22.38 -31.22 -10.55
CA PRO A 40 -21.85 -32.57 -10.48
C PRO A 40 -20.90 -32.88 -11.65
N LEU A 41 -19.94 -33.79 -11.39
CA LEU A 41 -18.97 -34.37 -12.34
C LEU A 41 -17.95 -33.39 -12.94
N ILE A 42 -18.36 -32.23 -13.48
CA ILE A 42 -17.48 -31.33 -14.25
C ILE A 42 -17.32 -29.94 -13.62
N GLY A 43 -18.17 -29.58 -12.65
CA GLY A 43 -18.22 -28.21 -12.11
C GLY A 43 -16.91 -27.71 -11.52
N ARG A 44 -16.19 -28.56 -10.79
CA ARG A 44 -14.90 -28.18 -10.21
C ARG A 44 -13.84 -27.88 -11.27
N LEU A 45 -13.79 -28.69 -12.33
CA LEU A 45 -12.85 -28.48 -13.44
C LEU A 45 -13.20 -27.20 -14.22
N LEU A 46 -14.47 -27.03 -14.55
CA LEU A 46 -14.98 -25.85 -15.27
C LEU A 46 -14.74 -24.58 -14.46
N TYR A 47 -15.00 -24.60 -13.15
CA TYR A 47 -14.70 -23.47 -12.25
C TYR A 47 -13.21 -23.13 -12.25
N ARG A 48 -12.31 -24.15 -12.15
CA ARG A 48 -10.85 -23.91 -12.19
C ARG A 48 -10.41 -23.27 -13.49
N ILE A 49 -10.92 -23.72 -14.63
CA ILE A 49 -10.62 -23.17 -15.95
C ILE A 49 -11.09 -21.70 -16.03
N ILE A 50 -12.35 -21.44 -15.71
CA ILE A 50 -12.90 -20.07 -15.71
C ILE A 50 -12.12 -19.17 -14.76
N TYR A 51 -11.78 -19.64 -13.57
CA TYR A 51 -11.01 -18.89 -12.59
C TYR A 51 -9.63 -18.51 -13.13
N ILE A 52 -8.91 -19.46 -13.74
CA ILE A 52 -7.58 -19.21 -14.33
C ILE A 52 -7.65 -18.13 -15.42
N PHE A 53 -8.57 -18.26 -16.38
CA PHE A 53 -8.73 -17.27 -17.44
C PHE A 53 -9.12 -15.87 -16.93
N LYS A 54 -10.07 -15.81 -15.98
CA LYS A 54 -10.50 -14.55 -15.39
C LYS A 54 -9.38 -13.90 -14.59
N ARG A 55 -8.65 -14.70 -13.79
CA ARG A 55 -7.50 -14.22 -13.02
C ARG A 55 -6.41 -13.66 -13.92
N GLN A 56 -6.05 -14.37 -14.99
CA GLN A 56 -5.06 -13.92 -15.96
C GLN A 56 -5.46 -12.60 -16.62
N LYS A 57 -6.74 -12.47 -17.01
CA LYS A 57 -7.26 -11.22 -17.58
C LYS A 57 -7.13 -10.05 -16.59
N VAL A 58 -7.54 -10.23 -15.34
CA VAL A 58 -7.43 -9.18 -14.31
C VAL A 58 -5.97 -8.85 -14.03
N SER A 59 -5.09 -9.85 -13.95
CA SER A 59 -3.66 -9.63 -13.73
C SER A 59 -3.03 -8.83 -14.86
N ARG A 60 -3.32 -9.15 -16.13
CA ARG A 60 -2.81 -8.38 -17.27
C ARG A 60 -3.31 -6.93 -17.23
N GLN A 61 -4.61 -6.72 -17.04
CA GLN A 61 -5.18 -5.37 -16.94
C GLN A 61 -4.51 -4.56 -15.83
N TRP A 62 -4.18 -5.20 -14.71
CA TRP A 62 -3.51 -4.51 -13.61
C TRP A 62 -2.08 -4.11 -13.97
N VAL A 63 -1.31 -5.01 -14.58
CA VAL A 63 0.03 -4.72 -15.07
C VAL A 63 -0.01 -3.56 -16.06
N ASP A 64 -0.98 -3.56 -16.99
CA ASP A 64 -1.15 -2.50 -17.98
C ASP A 64 -1.44 -1.15 -17.30
N VAL A 65 -2.44 -1.11 -16.41
CA VAL A 65 -2.85 0.11 -15.72
C VAL A 65 -1.72 0.68 -14.86
N LEU A 66 -1.00 -0.16 -14.11
CA LEU A 66 0.11 0.30 -13.29
C LEU A 66 1.27 0.79 -14.17
N SER A 67 1.62 0.06 -15.22
CA SER A 67 2.65 0.48 -16.18
C SER A 67 2.32 1.85 -16.79
N GLU A 68 1.09 2.06 -17.25
CA GLU A 68 0.67 3.36 -17.79
C GLU A 68 0.67 4.45 -16.70
N SER A 69 0.25 4.13 -15.47
CA SER A 69 0.34 5.07 -14.35
C SER A 69 1.78 5.56 -14.11
N LEU A 70 2.76 4.67 -14.23
CA LEU A 70 4.18 5.05 -14.13
C LEU A 70 4.63 5.94 -15.28
N LYS A 71 4.21 5.63 -16.53
CA LYS A 71 4.55 6.42 -17.72
C LYS A 71 3.99 7.85 -17.66
N VAL A 72 2.80 8.04 -17.08
CA VAL A 72 2.21 9.37 -16.91
C VAL A 72 2.75 10.14 -15.69
N GLY A 73 3.76 9.59 -15.00
CA GLY A 73 4.52 10.33 -13.97
C GLY A 73 4.26 9.91 -12.52
N ASN A 74 3.44 8.89 -12.25
CA ASN A 74 3.36 8.34 -10.90
C ASN A 74 4.71 7.72 -10.52
N ARG A 75 5.16 7.95 -9.28
CA ARG A 75 6.47 7.47 -8.79
C ARG A 75 6.37 6.74 -7.45
N LEU A 76 5.27 6.84 -6.71
CA LEU A 76 5.06 6.11 -5.48
C LEU A 76 4.07 4.97 -5.68
N ILE A 77 4.51 3.76 -5.37
CA ILE A 77 3.66 2.56 -5.37
C ILE A 77 3.56 2.04 -3.95
N ASP A 78 2.35 2.02 -3.42
CA ASP A 78 2.04 1.48 -2.11
C ASP A 78 1.57 0.03 -2.24
N TYR A 79 2.48 -0.90 -1.95
CA TYR A 79 2.27 -2.33 -2.08
C TYR A 79 2.16 -3.01 -0.71
N SER A 80 1.44 -4.12 -0.68
CA SER A 80 1.42 -5.07 0.43
C SER A 80 1.24 -6.48 -0.11
N ASN A 81 1.89 -7.46 0.51
CA ASN A 81 1.69 -8.88 0.19
C ASN A 81 0.22 -9.31 0.28
N SER A 82 -0.57 -8.62 1.12
CA SER A 82 -2.01 -8.83 1.25
C SER A 82 -2.83 -8.36 0.05
N TYR A 83 -2.24 -7.58 -0.87
CA TYR A 83 -2.96 -6.97 -2.00
C TYR A 83 -2.83 -7.75 -3.31
N GLY A 84 -1.98 -8.76 -3.36
CA GLY A 84 -1.83 -9.59 -4.55
C GLY A 84 -0.43 -10.14 -4.75
N ASP A 85 -0.18 -10.60 -5.97
CA ASP A 85 1.08 -11.21 -6.36
C ASP A 85 2.14 -10.12 -6.63
N GLY A 86 3.25 -10.13 -5.89
CA GLY A 86 4.37 -9.19 -6.08
C GLY A 86 4.99 -9.27 -7.48
N ASN A 87 4.91 -10.42 -8.13
CA ASN A 87 5.35 -10.61 -9.50
C ASN A 87 4.62 -9.66 -10.48
N LEU A 88 3.34 -9.35 -10.24
CA LEU A 88 2.62 -8.38 -11.08
C LEU A 88 3.21 -6.97 -10.95
N LEU A 89 3.70 -6.60 -9.78
CA LEU A 89 4.39 -5.32 -9.58
C LEU A 89 5.71 -5.29 -10.35
N GLY A 90 6.55 -6.32 -10.22
CA GLY A 90 7.79 -6.44 -10.99
C GLY A 90 7.54 -6.33 -12.50
N GLN A 91 6.57 -7.10 -13.02
CA GLN A 91 6.18 -7.03 -14.44
C GLN A 91 5.73 -5.62 -14.88
N ALA A 92 4.98 -4.91 -14.05
CA ALA A 92 4.51 -3.57 -14.36
C ALA A 92 5.66 -2.55 -14.40
N ILE A 93 6.60 -2.65 -13.48
CA ILE A 93 7.82 -1.83 -13.46
C ILE A 93 8.64 -2.07 -14.72
N ILE A 94 8.95 -3.32 -15.04
CA ILE A 94 9.69 -3.69 -16.27
C ILE A 94 8.97 -3.17 -17.51
N LYS A 95 7.65 -3.41 -17.62
CA LYS A 95 6.85 -2.97 -18.76
C LYS A 95 6.79 -1.45 -18.90
N SER A 96 6.89 -0.69 -17.81
CA SER A 96 6.88 0.76 -17.84
C SER A 96 8.13 1.35 -18.48
N GLY A 97 9.27 0.66 -18.37
CA GLY A 97 10.58 1.14 -18.77
C GLY A 97 11.14 2.24 -17.85
N ILE A 98 10.52 2.50 -16.70
CA ILE A 98 10.98 3.48 -15.73
C ILE A 98 12.09 2.87 -14.86
N ASP A 99 13.19 3.62 -14.66
CA ASP A 99 14.30 3.17 -13.81
C ASP A 99 13.80 2.97 -12.37
N ARG A 100 14.19 1.86 -11.74
CA ARG A 100 13.88 1.55 -10.33
C ARG A 100 14.27 2.70 -9.38
N LYS A 101 15.33 3.42 -9.68
CA LYS A 101 15.82 4.56 -8.88
C LYS A 101 14.90 5.77 -8.89
N GLU A 102 14.03 5.87 -9.88
CA GLU A 102 13.01 6.92 -9.96
C GLU A 102 11.76 6.58 -9.14
N LEU A 103 11.61 5.32 -8.71
CA LEU A 103 10.43 4.83 -8.02
C LEU A 103 10.62 4.83 -6.51
N PHE A 104 9.54 5.13 -5.79
CA PHE A 104 9.42 4.99 -4.35
C PHE A 104 8.45 3.84 -4.04
N ILE A 105 9.00 2.68 -3.69
CA ILE A 105 8.21 1.47 -3.42
C ILE A 105 8.02 1.33 -1.92
N VAL A 106 6.76 1.33 -1.52
CA VAL A 106 6.33 1.03 -0.14
C VAL A 106 5.93 -0.43 -0.04
N SER A 107 6.36 -1.11 1.01
CA SER A 107 5.90 -2.47 1.32
C SER A 107 5.71 -2.63 2.83
N ARG A 108 5.08 -3.73 3.24
CA ARG A 108 4.77 -3.93 4.66
C ARG A 108 4.68 -5.39 5.06
N ALA A 109 5.12 -5.67 6.32
CA ALA A 109 4.95 -6.95 6.97
C ALA A 109 3.47 -7.21 7.26
N SER A 110 3.02 -8.41 6.94
CA SER A 110 1.66 -8.83 7.25
C SER A 110 1.44 -9.04 8.75
N ASN A 111 0.18 -9.00 9.19
CA ASN A 111 -0.12 -9.32 10.58
C ASN A 111 0.24 -10.78 10.90
N SER A 112 0.05 -11.70 9.94
CA SER A 112 0.39 -13.11 10.13
C SER A 112 1.88 -13.32 10.35
N SER A 113 2.76 -12.66 9.59
CA SER A 113 4.20 -12.81 9.76
C SER A 113 4.70 -12.26 11.10
N GLN A 114 4.03 -11.23 11.63
CA GLN A 114 4.32 -10.73 12.99
C GLN A 114 4.03 -11.79 14.05
N PHE A 115 2.87 -12.47 13.97
CA PHE A 115 2.49 -13.52 14.92
C PHE A 115 3.41 -14.73 14.94
N ILE A 116 3.91 -15.15 13.78
CA ILE A 116 4.75 -16.35 13.65
C ILE A 116 6.25 -16.02 13.53
N HIS A 117 6.63 -14.76 13.82
CA HIS A 117 8.02 -14.28 13.78
C HIS A 117 8.77 -14.59 12.46
N SER A 118 8.07 -14.43 11.33
CA SER A 118 8.60 -14.70 9.99
C SER A 118 8.66 -13.45 9.11
N VAL A 119 8.82 -12.28 9.71
CA VAL A 119 8.83 -10.98 9.01
C VAL A 119 9.96 -10.92 7.98
N ARG A 120 11.15 -11.41 8.34
CA ARG A 120 12.30 -11.43 7.43
C ARG A 120 12.08 -12.35 6.23
N GLU A 121 11.58 -13.56 6.46
CA GLU A 121 11.31 -14.52 5.38
C GLU A 121 10.23 -14.01 4.43
N GLU A 122 9.15 -13.43 4.98
CA GLU A 122 8.10 -12.79 4.18
C GLU A 122 8.66 -11.66 3.34
N PHE A 123 9.49 -10.80 3.92
CA PHE A 123 10.13 -9.69 3.23
C PHE A 123 11.01 -10.15 2.07
N LEU A 124 11.94 -11.09 2.31
CA LEU A 124 12.85 -11.60 1.29
C LEU A 124 12.09 -12.29 0.15
N LYS A 125 11.06 -13.07 0.48
CA LYS A 125 10.17 -13.68 -0.51
C LYS A 125 9.42 -12.63 -1.32
N SER A 126 8.93 -11.59 -0.66
CA SER A 126 8.25 -10.47 -1.33
C SER A 126 9.19 -9.74 -2.29
N LEU A 127 10.40 -9.44 -1.85
CA LEU A 127 11.43 -8.76 -2.64
C LEU A 127 11.79 -9.58 -3.88
N SER A 128 12.00 -10.89 -3.71
CA SER A 128 12.24 -11.82 -4.82
C SER A 128 11.07 -11.88 -5.80
N ASN A 129 9.84 -11.94 -5.31
CA ASN A 129 8.63 -11.96 -6.15
C ASN A 129 8.46 -10.66 -6.95
N MET A 130 8.87 -9.53 -6.41
CA MET A 130 8.84 -8.23 -7.08
C MET A 130 10.01 -8.02 -8.05
N GLU A 131 11.00 -8.92 -8.04
CA GLU A 131 12.27 -8.79 -8.78
C GLU A 131 13.02 -7.49 -8.41
N LEU A 132 13.03 -7.15 -7.11
CA LEU A 132 13.66 -5.95 -6.58
C LEU A 132 14.83 -6.31 -5.65
N GLU A 133 15.81 -5.41 -5.55
CA GLU A 133 16.95 -5.53 -4.62
C GLU A 133 16.65 -4.85 -3.28
N TYR A 134 15.77 -3.86 -3.25
CA TYR A 134 15.41 -3.10 -2.05
C TYR A 134 14.00 -2.50 -2.18
N VAL A 135 13.43 -2.06 -1.06
CA VAL A 135 12.26 -1.17 -1.01
C VAL A 135 12.62 0.17 -0.40
N ASP A 136 11.90 1.23 -0.79
CA ASP A 136 12.18 2.58 -0.32
C ASP A 136 11.60 2.86 1.06
N LEU A 137 10.50 2.21 1.40
CA LEU A 137 9.87 2.30 2.71
C LEU A 137 9.30 0.93 3.10
N TYR A 138 9.65 0.46 4.30
CA TYR A 138 9.08 -0.74 4.87
C TYR A 138 8.49 -0.48 6.25
N MET A 139 7.33 -1.08 6.54
CA MET A 139 6.62 -0.92 7.80
C MET A 139 5.83 -2.20 8.12
N PHE A 140 5.25 -2.32 9.29
CA PHE A 140 4.24 -3.34 9.56
C PHE A 140 2.85 -2.82 9.17
N HIS A 141 1.89 -3.70 8.84
CA HIS A 141 0.55 -3.31 8.38
C HIS A 141 -0.34 -2.80 9.52
N TRP A 142 -0.28 -3.44 10.69
CA TRP A 142 -0.94 -3.03 11.92
C TRP A 142 -0.01 -3.29 13.11
N PRO A 143 -0.08 -2.50 14.18
CA PRO A 143 0.67 -2.77 15.41
C PRO A 143 0.02 -3.96 16.14
N VAL A 144 0.43 -5.17 15.80
CA VAL A 144 -0.08 -6.39 16.44
C VAL A 144 0.34 -6.39 17.91
N PRO A 145 -0.61 -6.43 18.87
CA PRO A 145 -0.30 -6.39 20.29
C PRO A 145 0.76 -7.43 20.68
N SER A 146 1.69 -7.04 21.51
CA SER A 146 2.84 -7.83 21.99
C SER A 146 3.87 -8.24 20.93
N HIS A 147 3.66 -7.95 19.63
CA HIS A 147 4.57 -8.33 18.54
C HIS A 147 5.16 -7.15 17.76
N PHE A 148 4.52 -5.98 17.76
CA PHE A 148 4.92 -4.87 16.88
C PHE A 148 6.31 -4.29 17.20
N ILE A 149 6.77 -4.34 18.45
CA ILE A 149 8.12 -3.88 18.83
C ILE A 149 9.17 -4.84 18.28
N GLU A 150 9.00 -6.15 18.45
CA GLU A 150 9.91 -7.15 17.89
C GLU A 150 9.92 -7.08 16.35
N THR A 151 8.73 -6.92 15.74
CA THR A 151 8.61 -6.70 14.31
C THR A 151 9.37 -5.46 13.87
N TYR A 152 9.27 -4.36 14.58
CA TYR A 152 10.00 -3.14 14.25
C TYR A 152 11.52 -3.36 14.32
N LYS A 153 12.02 -4.05 15.35
CA LYS A 153 13.45 -4.43 15.47
C LYS A 153 13.91 -5.33 14.32
N GLU A 154 13.07 -6.23 13.82
CA GLU A 154 13.41 -6.99 12.60
C GLU A 154 13.49 -6.09 11.37
N ILE A 155 12.63 -5.08 11.25
CA ILE A 155 12.70 -4.08 10.18
C ILE A 155 13.98 -3.23 10.29
N GLU A 156 14.42 -2.88 11.49
CA GLU A 156 15.70 -2.18 11.73
C GLU A 156 16.90 -2.99 11.21
N LYS A 157 16.89 -4.32 11.39
CA LYS A 157 17.94 -5.18 10.83
C LYS A 157 17.96 -5.14 9.30
N LEU A 158 16.79 -5.21 8.65
CA LEU A 158 16.68 -5.11 7.20
C LEU A 158 17.15 -3.72 6.68
N TYR A 159 16.90 -2.67 7.43
CA TYR A 159 17.41 -1.33 7.13
C TYR A 159 18.93 -1.26 7.23
N ASN A 160 19.52 -1.80 8.29
CA ASN A 160 20.97 -1.83 8.49
C ASN A 160 21.69 -2.67 7.43
N GLU A 161 21.01 -3.68 6.86
CA GLU A 161 21.48 -4.47 5.72
C GLU A 161 21.33 -3.73 4.37
N GLY A 162 20.67 -2.56 4.35
CA GLY A 162 20.45 -1.77 3.14
C GLY A 162 19.32 -2.26 2.22
N LEU A 163 18.58 -3.29 2.64
CA LEU A 163 17.44 -3.83 1.92
C LEU A 163 16.18 -2.95 2.03
N VAL A 164 16.13 -2.11 3.06
CA VAL A 164 15.09 -1.10 3.33
C VAL A 164 15.76 0.26 3.41
N LYS A 165 15.29 1.25 2.67
CA LYS A 165 15.88 2.60 2.67
C LYS A 165 15.31 3.52 3.73
N ASN A 166 14.07 3.32 4.15
CA ASN A 166 13.39 4.08 5.18
C ASN A 166 12.47 3.18 5.99
N ILE A 167 12.36 3.41 7.30
CA ILE A 167 11.45 2.69 8.18
C ILE A 167 10.23 3.56 8.46
N GLY A 168 9.05 3.00 8.30
CA GLY A 168 7.78 3.58 8.68
C GLY A 168 6.97 2.69 9.61
N ILE A 169 5.81 3.19 9.96
CA ILE A 169 4.78 2.48 10.73
C ILE A 169 3.43 2.68 10.08
N CYS A 170 2.49 1.80 10.34
CA CYS A 170 1.14 1.90 9.78
C CYS A 170 0.10 1.65 10.88
N ASN A 171 -0.98 2.47 10.86
CA ASN A 171 -2.07 2.41 11.83
C ASN A 171 -1.66 2.58 13.30
N CYS A 172 -0.57 3.30 13.56
CA CYS A 172 -0.09 3.55 14.91
C CYS A 172 -0.74 4.78 15.54
N HIS A 173 -1.31 4.62 16.73
CA HIS A 173 -1.71 5.69 17.62
C HIS A 173 -0.53 6.16 18.49
N GLN A 174 -0.72 7.26 19.23
CA GLN A 174 0.30 7.90 20.05
C GLN A 174 1.06 6.89 20.94
N HIS A 175 0.36 6.05 21.68
CA HIS A 175 1.00 5.08 22.57
C HIS A 175 1.88 4.04 21.89
N HIS A 176 1.54 3.65 20.65
CA HIS A 176 2.38 2.76 19.82
C HIS A 176 3.67 3.49 19.41
N ILE A 177 3.53 4.76 18.97
CA ILE A 177 4.68 5.59 18.58
C ILE A 177 5.61 5.79 19.78
N GLU A 178 5.07 6.11 20.95
CA GLU A 178 5.86 6.29 22.18
C GLU A 178 6.61 5.02 22.58
N ALA A 179 5.98 3.84 22.45
CA ALA A 179 6.63 2.57 22.71
C ALA A 179 7.81 2.34 21.75
N ILE A 180 7.62 2.59 20.44
CA ILE A 180 8.69 2.46 19.45
C ILE A 180 9.83 3.42 19.74
N LEU A 181 9.53 4.70 20.01
CA LEU A 181 10.54 5.73 20.31
C LEU A 181 11.34 5.43 21.60
N ARG A 182 10.79 4.65 22.53
CA ARG A 182 11.45 4.24 23.75
C ARG A 182 12.29 2.97 23.60
N GLU A 183 11.84 2.01 22.76
CA GLU A 183 12.35 0.63 22.74
C GLU A 183 13.14 0.27 21.49
N CYS A 184 13.14 1.14 20.47
CA CYS A 184 13.80 0.94 19.19
C CYS A 184 14.83 2.05 18.92
N GLU A 185 15.83 1.75 18.10
CA GLU A 185 16.96 2.65 17.83
C GLU A 185 16.67 3.66 16.72
N ILE A 186 15.96 3.23 15.68
CA ILE A 186 15.70 4.04 14.49
C ILE A 186 14.29 4.60 14.55
N LYS A 187 14.18 5.92 14.48
CA LYS A 187 12.90 6.61 14.49
C LYS A 187 12.15 6.39 13.17
N PRO A 188 10.83 6.06 13.19
CA PRO A 188 10.04 5.99 11.98
C PRO A 188 9.93 7.36 11.31
N VAL A 189 10.09 7.40 9.99
CA VAL A 189 9.96 8.65 9.22
C VAL A 189 8.54 8.90 8.72
N VAL A 190 7.71 7.85 8.73
CA VAL A 190 6.33 7.85 8.22
C VAL A 190 5.42 7.10 9.19
N ASN A 191 4.19 7.62 9.37
CA ASN A 191 3.05 6.84 9.88
C ASN A 191 1.92 6.90 8.84
N GLU A 192 1.51 5.74 8.34
CA GLU A 192 0.43 5.66 7.37
C GLU A 192 -0.86 5.22 8.06
N PHE A 193 -1.93 6.02 7.93
CA PHE A 193 -3.23 5.71 8.51
C PHE A 193 -4.37 6.40 7.74
N GLU A 194 -5.60 5.99 8.00
CA GLU A 194 -6.77 6.54 7.34
C GLU A 194 -6.96 8.02 7.69
N VAL A 195 -6.91 8.89 6.66
CA VAL A 195 -7.20 10.32 6.80
C VAL A 195 -7.98 10.80 5.57
N HIS A 196 -9.12 11.44 5.81
CA HIS A 196 -9.95 12.04 4.76
C HIS A 196 -10.93 13.05 5.38
N PRO A 197 -11.67 13.87 4.60
CA PRO A 197 -12.53 14.93 5.13
C PRO A 197 -13.62 14.47 6.12
N LEU A 198 -14.03 13.19 6.07
CA LEU A 198 -14.99 12.62 7.03
C LEU A 198 -14.30 12.00 8.26
N PHE A 199 -12.96 11.83 8.23
CA PHE A 199 -12.18 11.27 9.33
C PHE A 199 -10.80 11.92 9.36
N THR A 200 -10.73 13.10 9.95
CA THR A 200 -9.54 13.97 9.83
C THR A 200 -8.40 13.63 10.76
N GLN A 201 -8.64 12.92 11.84
CA GLN A 201 -7.65 12.52 12.86
C GLN A 201 -6.66 13.64 13.28
N LYS A 202 -7.12 14.89 13.33
CA LYS A 202 -6.27 16.06 13.60
C LYS A 202 -5.31 15.92 14.78
N PRO A 203 -5.71 15.34 15.95
CA PRO A 203 -4.80 15.17 17.08
C PRO A 203 -3.63 14.24 16.75
N LEU A 204 -3.90 13.13 16.03
CA LEU A 204 -2.86 12.17 15.66
C LEU A 204 -1.94 12.72 14.56
N VAL A 205 -2.52 13.42 13.57
CA VAL A 205 -1.76 14.12 12.53
C VAL A 205 -0.78 15.11 13.17
N LYS A 206 -1.28 15.99 14.04
CA LYS A 206 -0.44 16.95 14.75
C LYS A 206 0.63 16.28 15.60
N TYR A 207 0.29 15.22 16.31
CA TYR A 207 1.26 14.47 17.11
C TYR A 207 2.39 13.90 16.24
N CYS A 208 2.07 13.31 15.10
CA CYS A 208 3.08 12.82 14.16
C CYS A 208 3.98 13.96 13.64
N GLU A 209 3.39 15.10 13.25
CA GLU A 209 4.12 16.29 12.79
C GLU A 209 5.07 16.82 13.88
N ASP A 210 4.59 16.98 15.12
CA ASP A 210 5.41 17.43 16.26
C ASP A 210 6.60 16.49 16.55
N LYS A 211 6.47 15.21 16.20
CA LYS A 211 7.55 14.22 16.28
C LYS A 211 8.40 14.16 15.00
N GLY A 212 8.10 14.95 13.95
CA GLY A 212 8.77 14.91 12.66
C GLY A 212 8.54 13.58 11.91
N ILE A 213 7.38 12.95 12.13
CA ILE A 213 6.92 11.75 11.43
C ILE A 213 5.92 12.20 10.36
N ARG A 214 6.21 11.96 9.08
CA ARG A 214 5.32 12.33 7.99
C ARG A 214 4.08 11.43 7.98
N VAL A 215 2.91 12.02 7.76
CA VAL A 215 1.67 11.26 7.61
C VAL A 215 1.44 10.91 6.14
N ILE A 216 1.18 9.64 5.86
CA ILE A 216 0.61 9.16 4.60
C ILE A 216 -0.86 8.84 4.85
N ALA A 217 -1.74 9.44 4.06
CA ALA A 217 -3.16 9.19 4.12
C ALA A 217 -3.55 8.05 3.18
N TYR A 218 -3.99 6.91 3.71
CA TYR A 218 -4.65 5.93 2.87
C TYR A 218 -6.16 6.21 2.78
N THR A 219 -6.82 5.69 1.77
CA THR A 219 -8.23 5.95 1.43
C THR A 219 -8.64 7.43 1.50
N PRO A 220 -7.85 8.37 0.93
CA PRO A 220 -8.05 9.80 1.10
C PRO A 220 -9.40 10.30 0.54
N LEU A 221 -10.08 9.51 -0.28
CA LEU A 221 -11.42 9.74 -0.80
C LEU A 221 -12.50 8.90 -0.09
N ALA A 222 -12.22 8.40 1.13
CA ALA A 222 -13.14 7.59 1.95
C ALA A 222 -13.77 6.42 1.15
N ILE A 223 -12.97 5.70 0.35
CA ILE A 223 -13.43 4.60 -0.53
C ILE A 223 -14.60 5.05 -1.42
N ASN A 224 -14.57 6.29 -1.90
CA ASN A 224 -15.61 6.88 -2.73
C ASN A 224 -16.98 7.02 -2.00
N ASP A 225 -16.95 7.36 -0.71
CA ASP A 225 -18.14 7.53 0.11
C ASP A 225 -19.11 8.55 -0.52
N TYR A 226 -20.38 8.21 -0.52
CA TYR A 226 -21.48 9.03 -1.03
C TYR A 226 -21.50 10.45 -0.41
N ARG A 227 -21.28 10.57 0.90
CA ARG A 227 -21.28 11.85 1.63
C ARG A 227 -20.18 12.78 1.12
N LEU A 228 -19.01 12.22 0.82
CA LEU A 228 -17.89 12.98 0.29
C LEU A 228 -18.16 13.44 -1.15
N ARG A 229 -18.61 12.54 -2.02
CA ARG A 229 -18.95 12.87 -3.42
C ARG A 229 -20.04 13.93 -3.55
N ASN A 230 -21.00 13.95 -2.63
CA ASN A 230 -22.12 14.88 -2.66
C ASN A 230 -21.94 16.09 -1.73
N SER A 231 -20.75 16.27 -1.15
CA SER A 231 -20.44 17.44 -0.32
C SER A 231 -20.53 18.73 -1.12
N LYS A 232 -21.44 19.63 -0.72
CA LYS A 232 -21.57 20.96 -1.32
C LYS A 232 -20.28 21.80 -1.15
N ILE A 233 -19.61 21.64 -0.01
CA ILE A 233 -18.35 22.34 0.29
C ILE A 233 -17.26 21.92 -0.69
N LEU A 234 -17.05 20.61 -0.85
CA LEU A 234 -16.02 20.10 -1.75
C LEU A 234 -16.30 20.43 -3.22
N ARG A 235 -17.57 20.38 -3.63
CA ARG A 235 -17.98 20.81 -4.97
C ARG A 235 -17.71 22.31 -5.19
N GLY A 236 -17.99 23.15 -4.20
CA GLY A 236 -17.66 24.58 -4.25
C GLY A 236 -16.17 24.82 -4.43
N ILE A 237 -15.33 24.12 -3.65
CA ILE A 237 -13.87 24.21 -3.78
C ILE A 237 -13.42 23.74 -5.18
N ALA A 238 -13.93 22.62 -5.66
CA ALA A 238 -13.59 22.11 -6.99
C ALA A 238 -13.97 23.08 -8.10
N THR A 239 -15.12 23.74 -7.99
CA THR A 239 -15.57 24.75 -8.95
C THR A 239 -14.64 25.97 -9.02
N VAL A 240 -14.26 26.52 -7.87
CA VAL A 240 -13.40 27.73 -7.84
C VAL A 240 -11.92 27.44 -8.13
N SER A 241 -11.48 26.20 -7.95
CA SER A 241 -10.10 25.77 -8.26
C SER A 241 -9.98 25.11 -9.64
N TYR A 242 -11.03 25.06 -10.42
CA TYR A 242 -11.08 24.37 -11.72
C TYR A 242 -10.63 22.93 -11.66
N THR A 243 -10.96 22.22 -10.55
CA THR A 243 -10.61 20.83 -10.30
C THR A 243 -11.87 19.94 -10.23
N HIS A 244 -11.66 18.66 -10.04
CA HIS A 244 -12.75 17.68 -9.88
C HIS A 244 -12.63 16.96 -8.55
N LEU A 245 -13.78 16.59 -7.92
CA LEU A 245 -13.84 15.82 -6.68
C LEU A 245 -13.37 14.37 -6.86
N THR A 246 -13.59 13.84 -8.05
CA THR A 246 -13.21 12.47 -8.44
C THR A 246 -12.84 12.46 -9.90
N LEU A 247 -12.04 11.49 -10.31
CA LEU A 247 -11.82 11.24 -11.73
C LEU A 247 -13.17 10.96 -12.42
N PRO A 248 -13.38 11.45 -13.65
CA PRO A 248 -14.57 11.10 -14.43
C PRO A 248 -14.67 9.58 -14.51
N THR A 249 -15.76 9.02 -14.01
CA THR A 249 -16.08 7.60 -14.25
C THR A 249 -16.68 7.50 -15.62
N THR A 250 -15.88 7.11 -16.59
CA THR A 250 -16.36 6.62 -17.89
C THR A 250 -16.82 5.17 -17.78
#